data_07e1da755840da9a909add2f439a1b4c
#
_entry.id   07e1da755840da9a909add2f439a1b4c
#
_cell.length_a   1.000
_cell.length_b   1.000
_cell.length_c   1.000
_cell.angle_alpha   90.00
_cell.angle_beta   90.00
_cell.angle_gamma   90.00
#
_symmetry.space_group_name_H-M   'P 1'
#
loop_
_entity.id
_entity.type
_entity.pdbx_description
1 polymer ?
#
loop_
_entity_poly.entity_id
_entity_poly.type
_entity_poly.pdbx_seq_one_letter_code
_entity_poly.pdbx_strand_id
1 'polypeptide(L)'
;MLLIFLLAAGLASAATYQVTPDIEFAAPGGESLKLDAHIPEGKGPFSAVILVHGGGWVAGHKTVNFVHALFPILDQTGMAWFTIDYRLAPKHPYPAARLDVESAIRWVKKNAKKYKVNPNRIALMGESAGAYLVNLVGAKNDLGVAAVVCFYGPIDMVQFAKSRFESKPMTENMKSFFLVDGYTEAAKPKLRAASPDTYVNKKTPPFLIIHGTKDTQVPYEQAQLHVALFKKRGIPVELITVEDGVHGVMNWEKDTRFHTYKQPLIDWLRKTL
;
A
#
# COMPACT_ATOMS: atom_id res chain seq x y z
N MET A 1 -13.02 -53.19 -8.17
CA MET A 1 -13.91 -52.05 -8.36
C MET A 1 -13.22 -50.83 -7.78
N LEU A 2 -12.56 -50.06 -8.66
CA LEU A 2 -11.73 -48.89 -8.26
C LEU A 2 -12.61 -47.67 -8.31
N LEU A 3 -12.87 -47.07 -7.13
CA LEU A 3 -13.64 -45.80 -7.04
C LEU A 3 -12.66 -44.66 -7.33
N ILE A 4 -12.83 -44.03 -8.51
CA ILE A 4 -12.11 -42.81 -8.89
C ILE A 4 -12.92 -41.63 -8.28
N PHE A 5 -12.39 -40.99 -7.23
CA PHE A 5 -12.90 -39.70 -6.75
C PHE A 5 -12.42 -38.62 -7.70
N LEU A 6 -13.31 -38.15 -8.58
CA LEU A 6 -13.10 -36.88 -9.29
C LEU A 6 -13.26 -35.73 -8.27
N LEU A 7 -12.16 -35.12 -7.88
CA LEU A 7 -12.20 -33.79 -7.26
C LEU A 7 -12.60 -32.80 -8.36
N ALA A 8 -13.85 -32.38 -8.34
CA ALA A 8 -14.31 -31.21 -9.10
C ALA A 8 -13.68 -29.98 -8.44
N ALA A 9 -12.59 -29.47 -9.03
CA ALA A 9 -12.11 -28.11 -8.74
C ALA A 9 -13.17 -27.14 -9.26
N GLY A 10 -14.07 -26.71 -8.39
CA GLY A 10 -15.03 -25.65 -8.70
C GLY A 10 -14.24 -24.39 -9.05
N LEU A 11 -14.37 -23.95 -10.30
CA LEU A 11 -13.98 -22.61 -10.71
C LEU A 11 -14.78 -21.65 -9.84
N ALA A 12 -14.14 -21.04 -8.83
CA ALA A 12 -14.76 -19.98 -8.06
C ALA A 12 -15.09 -18.84 -9.04
N SER A 13 -16.36 -18.62 -9.30
CA SER A 13 -16.82 -17.45 -10.08
C SER A 13 -16.23 -16.20 -9.43
N ALA A 14 -15.65 -15.32 -10.24
CA ALA A 14 -15.18 -14.02 -9.77
C ALA A 14 -16.35 -13.30 -9.06
N ALA A 15 -16.11 -12.74 -7.89
CA ALA A 15 -17.13 -12.02 -7.16
C ALA A 15 -17.61 -10.82 -7.99
N THR A 16 -18.93 -10.61 -8.07
CA THR A 16 -19.52 -9.41 -8.66
C THR A 16 -19.42 -8.27 -7.65
N TYR A 17 -19.03 -7.08 -8.11
CA TYR A 17 -18.87 -5.91 -7.27
C TYR A 17 -19.84 -4.80 -7.62
N GLN A 18 -20.44 -4.19 -6.60
CA GLN A 18 -21.12 -2.91 -6.71
C GLN A 18 -20.07 -1.81 -6.53
N VAL A 19 -19.89 -0.99 -7.57
CA VAL A 19 -18.93 0.14 -7.54
C VAL A 19 -19.67 1.43 -7.30
N THR A 20 -19.23 2.21 -6.32
CA THR A 20 -19.71 3.58 -6.06
C THR A 20 -18.50 4.51 -6.17
N PRO A 21 -18.38 5.29 -7.24
CA PRO A 21 -17.27 6.20 -7.44
C PRO A 21 -17.47 7.53 -6.70
N ASP A 22 -16.38 8.29 -6.58
CA ASP A 22 -16.33 9.70 -6.21
C ASP A 22 -16.99 10.09 -4.89
N ILE A 23 -16.90 9.20 -3.90
CA ILE A 23 -17.41 9.47 -2.56
C ILE A 23 -16.43 10.37 -1.83
N GLU A 24 -16.88 11.55 -1.38
CA GLU A 24 -16.07 12.42 -0.52
C GLU A 24 -15.88 11.77 0.84
N PHE A 25 -14.62 11.55 1.25
CA PHE A 25 -14.30 11.01 2.56
C PHE A 25 -13.69 12.05 3.51
N ALA A 26 -13.14 13.14 2.99
CA ALA A 26 -12.59 14.26 3.75
C ALA A 26 -12.53 15.52 2.89
N ALA A 27 -12.48 16.67 3.53
CA ALA A 27 -12.30 17.98 2.85
C ALA A 27 -11.34 18.90 3.65
N PRO A 28 -10.06 18.51 3.85
CA PRO A 28 -9.11 19.30 4.63
C PRO A 28 -8.81 20.63 3.92
N GLY A 29 -9.03 21.77 4.62
CA GLY A 29 -8.86 23.10 4.04
C GLY A 29 -9.80 23.41 2.87
N GLY A 30 -10.95 22.70 2.77
CA GLY A 30 -11.92 22.87 1.68
C GLY A 30 -11.57 22.08 0.40
N GLU A 31 -10.48 21.31 0.38
CA GLU A 31 -10.10 20.45 -0.75
C GLU A 31 -10.76 19.09 -0.61
N SER A 32 -11.72 18.78 -1.51
CA SER A 32 -12.46 17.51 -1.51
C SER A 32 -11.54 16.34 -1.86
N LEU A 33 -11.43 15.36 -0.97
CA LEU A 33 -10.74 14.09 -1.18
C LEU A 33 -11.75 12.99 -1.40
N LYS A 34 -11.58 12.24 -2.49
CA LYS A 34 -12.53 11.24 -2.93
C LYS A 34 -11.98 9.83 -2.84
N LEU A 35 -12.88 8.88 -2.67
CA LEU A 35 -12.60 7.45 -2.80
C LEU A 35 -13.63 6.79 -3.71
N ASP A 36 -13.26 5.64 -4.29
CA ASP A 36 -14.20 4.72 -4.90
C ASP A 36 -14.36 3.50 -4.01
N ALA A 37 -15.60 3.07 -3.82
CA ALA A 37 -15.95 1.89 -3.02
C ALA A 37 -16.35 0.74 -3.93
N HIS A 38 -15.68 -0.39 -3.81
CA HIS A 38 -15.94 -1.64 -4.50
C HIS A 38 -16.39 -2.68 -3.48
N ILE A 39 -17.68 -2.98 -3.47
CA ILE A 39 -18.29 -3.84 -2.45
C ILE A 39 -18.78 -5.12 -3.12
N PRO A 40 -18.29 -6.32 -2.71
CA PRO A 40 -18.76 -7.57 -3.29
C PRO A 40 -20.23 -7.81 -2.95
N GLU A 41 -20.94 -8.47 -3.84
CA GLU A 41 -22.29 -8.93 -3.58
C GLU A 41 -22.30 -9.93 -2.43
N GLY A 42 -23.36 -9.91 -1.61
CA GLY A 42 -23.49 -10.82 -0.47
C GLY A 42 -23.87 -10.13 0.84
N LYS A 43 -23.90 -10.92 1.90
CA LYS A 43 -24.40 -10.44 3.21
C LYS A 43 -23.35 -9.66 4.01
N GLY A 44 -22.04 -9.89 3.81
CA GLY A 44 -20.99 -9.34 4.67
C GLY A 44 -21.09 -9.83 6.15
N PRO A 45 -20.38 -9.21 7.11
CA PRO A 45 -19.42 -8.14 6.91
C PRO A 45 -18.13 -8.64 6.25
N PHE A 46 -17.69 -7.96 5.22
CA PHE A 46 -16.48 -8.28 4.46
C PHE A 46 -15.23 -7.75 5.15
N SER A 47 -14.10 -8.44 5.01
CA SER A 47 -12.79 -7.81 5.17
C SER A 47 -12.61 -6.72 4.11
N ALA A 48 -11.76 -5.73 4.35
CA ALA A 48 -11.58 -4.64 3.41
C ALA A 48 -10.11 -4.30 3.14
N VAL A 49 -9.83 -3.76 1.96
CA VAL A 49 -8.53 -3.19 1.59
C VAL A 49 -8.69 -1.72 1.24
N ILE A 50 -7.85 -0.85 1.79
CA ILE A 50 -7.72 0.54 1.35
C ILE A 50 -6.47 0.63 0.50
N LEU A 51 -6.65 0.93 -0.80
CA LEU A 51 -5.58 1.00 -1.79
C LEU A 51 -5.14 2.45 -1.98
N VAL A 52 -3.82 2.69 -1.88
CA VAL A 52 -3.19 4.01 -1.96
C VAL A 52 -2.22 4.05 -3.13
N HIS A 53 -2.47 4.95 -4.07
CA HIS A 53 -1.69 5.09 -5.29
C HIS A 53 -0.28 5.67 -5.06
N GLY A 54 0.64 5.41 -6.00
CA GLY A 54 1.97 6.01 -6.04
C GLY A 54 2.00 7.38 -6.72
N GLY A 55 3.08 7.68 -7.44
CA GLY A 55 3.26 8.95 -8.17
C GLY A 55 4.21 9.93 -7.49
N GLY A 56 5.14 9.43 -6.65
CA GLY A 56 6.21 10.23 -6.04
C GLY A 56 5.67 11.36 -5.14
N TRP A 57 4.46 11.24 -4.62
CA TRP A 57 3.73 12.20 -3.78
C TRP A 57 3.34 13.51 -4.47
N VAL A 58 3.63 13.68 -5.78
CA VAL A 58 3.37 14.91 -6.56
C VAL A 58 2.40 14.69 -7.70
N ALA A 59 2.06 13.44 -8.00
CA ALA A 59 1.17 13.07 -9.10
C ALA A 59 0.34 11.83 -8.74
N GLY A 60 -0.70 11.57 -9.52
CA GLY A 60 -1.57 10.42 -9.37
C GLY A 60 -2.95 10.77 -8.82
N HIS A 61 -3.82 9.81 -8.86
CA HIS A 61 -5.17 9.85 -8.30
C HIS A 61 -5.67 8.40 -8.12
N LYS A 62 -6.79 8.20 -7.45
CA LYS A 62 -7.36 6.91 -7.05
C LYS A 62 -7.57 5.88 -8.19
N THR A 63 -7.65 6.32 -9.45
CA THR A 63 -7.84 5.46 -10.62
C THR A 63 -6.72 5.59 -11.66
N VAL A 64 -5.54 6.10 -11.27
CA VAL A 64 -4.40 6.22 -12.17
C VAL A 64 -3.92 4.84 -12.67
N ASN A 65 -3.43 4.77 -13.91
CA ASN A 65 -3.10 3.51 -14.57
C ASN A 65 -2.21 2.56 -13.76
N PHE A 66 -1.23 3.08 -13.00
CA PHE A 66 -0.32 2.22 -12.24
C PHE A 66 -0.98 1.55 -11.03
N VAL A 67 -1.97 2.14 -10.39
CA VAL A 67 -2.74 1.48 -9.33
C VAL A 67 -3.84 0.60 -9.91
N HIS A 68 -4.35 0.94 -11.08
CA HIS A 68 -5.41 0.21 -11.76
C HIS A 68 -5.05 -1.27 -12.06
N ALA A 69 -3.75 -1.55 -12.26
CA ALA A 69 -3.24 -2.91 -12.44
C ALA A 69 -3.53 -3.85 -11.24
N LEU A 70 -3.78 -3.29 -10.05
CA LEU A 70 -4.09 -4.06 -8.84
C LEU A 70 -5.59 -4.37 -8.69
N PHE A 71 -6.48 -3.68 -9.40
CA PHE A 71 -7.94 -3.84 -9.28
C PHE A 71 -8.40 -5.27 -9.55
N PRO A 72 -7.99 -5.92 -10.67
CA PRO A 72 -8.39 -7.31 -10.93
C PRO A 72 -7.91 -8.30 -9.87
N ILE A 73 -6.80 -8.00 -9.18
CA ILE A 73 -6.30 -8.83 -8.09
C ILE A 73 -7.18 -8.66 -6.85
N LEU A 74 -7.57 -7.41 -6.54
CA LEU A 74 -8.46 -7.13 -5.42
C LEU A 74 -9.86 -7.73 -5.64
N ASP A 75 -10.39 -7.68 -6.85
CA ASP A 75 -11.67 -8.31 -7.20
C ASP A 75 -11.64 -9.84 -6.95
N GLN A 76 -10.51 -10.49 -7.20
CA GLN A 76 -10.35 -11.91 -6.94
C GLN A 76 -10.29 -12.24 -5.45
N THR A 77 -10.01 -11.29 -4.55
CA THR A 77 -9.97 -11.57 -3.10
C THR A 77 -11.33 -11.88 -2.51
N GLY A 78 -12.42 -11.36 -3.10
CA GLY A 78 -13.76 -11.38 -2.52
C GLY A 78 -13.95 -10.44 -1.33
N MET A 79 -13.00 -9.53 -1.11
CA MET A 79 -13.05 -8.50 -0.05
C MET A 79 -13.66 -7.21 -0.59
N ALA A 80 -14.22 -6.38 0.27
CA ALA A 80 -14.49 -4.99 -0.07
C ALA A 80 -13.17 -4.25 -0.26
N TRP A 81 -13.11 -3.30 -1.21
CA TRP A 81 -11.92 -2.48 -1.33
C TRP A 81 -12.26 -1.05 -1.73
N PHE A 82 -11.35 -0.15 -1.35
CA PHE A 82 -11.51 1.28 -1.55
C PHE A 82 -10.21 1.82 -2.12
N THR A 83 -10.27 2.54 -3.24
CA THR A 83 -9.11 3.29 -3.72
C THR A 83 -9.31 4.77 -3.42
N ILE A 84 -8.25 5.46 -2.96
CA ILE A 84 -8.37 6.79 -2.38
C ILE A 84 -7.47 7.81 -3.06
N ASP A 85 -7.94 9.06 -3.11
CA ASP A 85 -7.10 10.22 -3.37
C ASP A 85 -6.39 10.65 -2.07
N TYR A 86 -5.27 11.36 -2.22
CA TYR A 86 -4.61 12.10 -1.16
C TYR A 86 -4.00 13.38 -1.70
N ARG A 87 -3.82 14.39 -0.86
CA ARG A 87 -3.24 15.69 -1.26
C ARG A 87 -1.78 15.55 -1.66
N LEU A 88 -1.41 16.25 -2.74
CA LEU A 88 -0.12 16.15 -3.40
C LEU A 88 0.78 17.35 -3.10
N ALA A 89 2.09 17.10 -3.02
CA ALA A 89 3.11 18.15 -3.03
C ALA A 89 3.24 18.73 -4.47
N PRO A 90 3.79 19.92 -4.65
CA PRO A 90 4.32 20.82 -3.62
C PRO A 90 3.26 21.57 -2.83
N LYS A 91 2.00 21.60 -3.28
CA LYS A 91 0.91 22.33 -2.61
C LYS A 91 0.68 21.84 -1.17
N HIS A 92 0.79 20.53 -0.97
CA HIS A 92 0.58 19.89 0.32
C HIS A 92 1.76 18.97 0.67
N PRO A 93 2.82 19.51 1.27
CA PRO A 93 3.97 18.71 1.68
C PRO A 93 3.64 17.76 2.85
N TYR A 94 4.60 16.89 3.21
CA TYR A 94 4.50 16.08 4.40
C TYR A 94 4.15 16.93 5.64
N PRO A 95 3.18 16.52 6.48
CA PRO A 95 2.56 15.20 6.54
C PRO A 95 1.16 15.08 5.88
N ALA A 96 0.76 15.97 4.96
CA ALA A 96 -0.61 16.06 4.46
C ALA A 96 -1.15 14.72 3.94
N ALA A 97 -0.45 14.09 2.98
CA ALA A 97 -0.87 12.81 2.40
C ALA A 97 -1.03 11.69 3.44
N ARG A 98 -0.15 11.64 4.47
CA ARG A 98 -0.30 10.69 5.58
C ARG A 98 -1.60 10.90 6.35
N LEU A 99 -1.94 12.14 6.67
CA LEU A 99 -3.17 12.49 7.38
C LEU A 99 -4.42 12.16 6.56
N ASP A 100 -4.31 12.22 5.24
CA ASP A 100 -5.41 11.88 4.33
C ASP A 100 -5.65 10.36 4.31
N VAL A 101 -4.59 9.54 4.28
CA VAL A 101 -4.72 8.07 4.44
C VAL A 101 -5.37 7.72 5.79
N GLU A 102 -4.96 8.38 6.87
CA GLU A 102 -5.58 8.18 8.19
C GLU A 102 -7.07 8.59 8.19
N SER A 103 -7.43 9.67 7.47
CA SER A 103 -8.82 10.11 7.32
C SER A 103 -9.67 9.09 6.56
N ALA A 104 -9.12 8.48 5.50
CA ALA A 104 -9.79 7.40 4.77
C ALA A 104 -10.05 6.19 5.67
N ILE A 105 -9.09 5.78 6.50
CA ILE A 105 -9.29 4.67 7.46
C ILE A 105 -10.43 5.01 8.43
N ARG A 106 -10.43 6.21 9.02
CA ARG A 106 -11.51 6.66 9.93
C ARG A 106 -12.87 6.66 9.24
N TRP A 107 -12.90 7.13 7.98
CA TRP A 107 -14.13 7.16 7.20
C TRP A 107 -14.67 5.76 6.91
N VAL A 108 -13.82 4.83 6.44
CA VAL A 108 -14.23 3.43 6.18
C VAL A 108 -14.74 2.79 7.48
N LYS A 109 -14.05 2.95 8.60
CA LYS A 109 -14.51 2.43 9.92
C LYS A 109 -15.85 3.03 10.34
N LYS A 110 -16.04 4.35 10.20
CA LYS A 110 -17.28 5.05 10.52
C LYS A 110 -18.47 4.57 9.67
N ASN A 111 -18.20 4.27 8.40
CA ASN A 111 -19.21 3.86 7.43
C ASN A 111 -19.29 2.32 7.24
N ALA A 112 -18.61 1.54 8.09
CA ALA A 112 -18.48 0.10 7.96
C ALA A 112 -19.82 -0.64 7.80
N LYS A 113 -20.85 -0.26 8.57
CA LYS A 113 -22.19 -0.83 8.45
C LYS A 113 -22.82 -0.59 7.08
N LYS A 114 -22.71 0.64 6.55
CA LYS A 114 -23.25 1.02 5.22
C LYS A 114 -22.63 0.21 4.11
N TYR A 115 -21.31 -0.01 4.17
CA TYR A 115 -20.54 -0.74 3.13
C TYR A 115 -20.33 -2.21 3.47
N LYS A 116 -21.05 -2.76 4.46
CA LYS A 116 -20.95 -4.16 4.89
C LYS A 116 -19.51 -4.61 5.20
N VAL A 117 -18.68 -3.74 5.79
CA VAL A 117 -17.28 -3.98 6.13
C VAL A 117 -17.15 -4.33 7.60
N ASN A 118 -16.23 -5.24 7.92
CA ASN A 118 -15.78 -5.45 9.30
C ASN A 118 -14.70 -4.40 9.65
N PRO A 119 -14.97 -3.44 10.56
CA PRO A 119 -14.04 -2.36 10.87
C PRO A 119 -12.73 -2.82 11.53
N ASN A 120 -12.67 -4.07 12.01
CA ASN A 120 -11.49 -4.68 12.62
C ASN A 120 -10.66 -5.52 11.63
N ARG A 121 -11.12 -5.68 10.38
CA ARG A 121 -10.48 -6.47 9.33
C ARG A 121 -10.21 -5.62 8.09
N ILE A 122 -9.46 -4.54 8.29
CA ILE A 122 -9.07 -3.58 7.24
C ILE A 122 -7.57 -3.67 7.03
N ALA A 123 -7.14 -4.00 5.82
CA ALA A 123 -5.76 -3.88 5.39
C ALA A 123 -5.51 -2.55 4.66
N LEU A 124 -4.28 -2.09 4.70
CA LEU A 124 -3.76 -1.06 3.80
C LEU A 124 -2.95 -1.73 2.70
N MET A 125 -3.09 -1.27 1.47
CA MET A 125 -2.26 -1.66 0.34
C MET A 125 -1.79 -0.39 -0.38
N GLY A 126 -0.52 -0.34 -0.75
CA GLY A 126 0.00 0.80 -1.49
C GLY A 126 1.16 0.42 -2.39
N GLU A 127 1.39 1.24 -3.42
CA GLU A 127 2.51 1.07 -4.32
C GLU A 127 3.40 2.33 -4.33
N SER A 128 4.74 2.15 -4.37
CA SER A 128 5.73 3.25 -4.45
C SER A 128 5.53 4.31 -3.35
N ALA A 129 5.21 5.54 -3.71
CA ALA A 129 4.87 6.62 -2.78
C ALA A 129 3.66 6.27 -1.88
N GLY A 130 2.64 5.57 -2.42
CA GLY A 130 1.52 5.05 -1.65
C GLY A 130 1.95 3.95 -0.69
N ALA A 131 2.88 3.08 -1.10
CA ALA A 131 3.46 2.06 -0.20
C ALA A 131 4.22 2.70 0.96
N TYR A 132 4.96 3.77 0.72
CA TYR A 132 5.56 4.55 1.80
C TYR A 132 4.50 5.06 2.79
N LEU A 133 3.38 5.61 2.28
CA LEU A 133 2.30 6.13 3.14
C LEU A 133 1.67 5.03 3.99
N VAL A 134 1.37 3.86 3.39
CA VAL A 134 0.80 2.74 4.15
C VAL A 134 1.82 2.11 5.11
N ASN A 135 3.11 2.10 4.76
CA ASN A 135 4.18 1.70 5.67
C ASN A 135 4.20 2.59 6.92
N LEU A 136 4.14 3.91 6.73
CA LEU A 136 4.20 4.88 7.83
C LEU A 136 2.98 4.78 8.75
N VAL A 137 1.76 4.70 8.17
CA VAL A 137 0.51 4.58 8.93
C VAL A 137 0.43 3.22 9.62
N GLY A 138 0.81 2.14 8.94
CA GLY A 138 0.81 0.79 9.49
C GLY A 138 1.89 0.57 10.57
N ALA A 139 3.08 1.15 10.42
CA ALA A 139 4.12 1.08 11.44
C ALA A 139 3.67 1.72 12.76
N LYS A 140 2.99 2.88 12.70
CA LYS A 140 2.39 3.53 13.88
C LYS A 140 1.19 2.76 14.42
N ASN A 141 0.33 2.34 13.54
CA ASN A 141 -0.93 1.61 13.77
C ASN A 141 -1.83 2.19 14.86
N ASP A 142 -1.91 3.51 14.96
CA ASP A 142 -2.76 4.20 15.94
C ASP A 142 -4.27 4.00 15.64
N LEU A 143 -4.59 3.58 14.41
CA LEU A 143 -5.97 3.37 13.94
C LEU A 143 -6.37 1.89 13.90
N GLY A 144 -5.50 0.96 14.31
CA GLY A 144 -5.81 -0.46 14.40
C GLY A 144 -6.18 -1.06 13.04
N VAL A 145 -5.31 -0.95 12.03
CA VAL A 145 -5.43 -1.72 10.80
C VAL A 145 -4.92 -3.13 11.03
N ALA A 146 -5.49 -4.11 10.33
CA ALA A 146 -5.22 -5.53 10.57
C ALA A 146 -4.01 -6.06 9.79
N ALA A 147 -3.66 -5.44 8.68
CA ALA A 147 -2.55 -5.86 7.82
C ALA A 147 -2.07 -4.72 6.92
N VAL A 148 -0.85 -4.86 6.37
CA VAL A 148 -0.31 -3.93 5.36
C VAL A 148 0.32 -4.71 4.22
N VAL A 149 0.03 -4.31 2.98
CA VAL A 149 0.69 -4.78 1.76
C VAL A 149 1.49 -3.62 1.16
N CYS A 150 2.78 -3.80 1.06
CA CYS A 150 3.74 -2.80 0.59
C CYS A 150 4.34 -3.24 -0.75
N PHE A 151 3.96 -2.58 -1.84
CA PHE A 151 4.61 -2.75 -3.13
C PHE A 151 5.77 -1.76 -3.26
N TYR A 152 7.00 -2.25 -3.20
CA TYR A 152 8.25 -1.48 -3.42
C TYR A 152 8.28 -0.10 -2.74
N GLY A 153 7.81 -0.01 -1.51
CA GLY A 153 7.84 1.24 -0.73
C GLY A 153 9.08 1.34 0.16
N PRO A 154 9.68 2.53 0.30
CA PRO A 154 10.78 2.72 1.22
C PRO A 154 10.32 2.62 2.68
N ILE A 155 11.22 2.15 3.55
CA ILE A 155 11.01 2.00 5.00
C ILE A 155 11.89 2.94 5.83
N ASP A 156 13.14 3.15 5.43
CA ASP A 156 14.08 4.10 6.03
C ASP A 156 14.39 5.24 5.04
N MET A 157 13.82 6.42 5.29
CA MET A 157 13.97 7.57 4.38
C MET A 157 15.37 8.19 4.44
N VAL A 158 16.12 8.02 5.53
CA VAL A 158 17.49 8.50 5.64
C VAL A 158 18.41 7.62 4.77
N GLN A 159 18.29 6.30 4.92
CA GLN A 159 19.07 5.36 4.12
C GLN A 159 18.67 5.43 2.62
N PHE A 160 17.37 5.51 2.33
CA PHE A 160 16.87 5.69 0.97
C PHE A 160 17.42 6.95 0.31
N ALA A 161 17.40 8.09 1.01
CA ALA A 161 17.96 9.34 0.51
C ALA A 161 19.48 9.26 0.35
N LYS A 162 20.18 8.62 1.30
CA LYS A 162 21.62 8.39 1.22
C LYS A 162 21.99 7.59 -0.03
N SER A 163 21.42 6.40 -0.20
CA SER A 163 21.75 5.50 -1.31
C SER A 163 21.50 6.10 -2.69
N ARG A 164 20.57 7.06 -2.78
CA ARG A 164 20.16 7.66 -4.06
C ARG A 164 20.79 9.02 -4.34
N PHE A 165 21.06 9.81 -3.32
CA PHE A 165 21.33 11.25 -3.49
C PHE A 165 22.58 11.73 -2.75
N GLU A 166 23.40 10.85 -2.19
CA GLU A 166 24.66 11.25 -1.55
C GLU A 166 25.64 11.86 -2.56
N SER A 167 25.65 11.32 -3.79
CA SER A 167 26.56 11.75 -4.87
C SER A 167 25.87 12.48 -6.03
N LYS A 168 24.58 12.76 -5.94
CA LYS A 168 23.79 13.44 -6.98
C LYS A 168 22.64 14.24 -6.39
N PRO A 169 22.10 15.24 -7.13
CA PRO A 169 20.98 16.05 -6.66
C PRO A 169 19.75 15.20 -6.29
N MET A 170 19.09 15.54 -5.19
CA MET A 170 17.80 14.98 -4.82
C MET A 170 16.72 15.42 -5.82
N THR A 171 15.78 14.52 -6.12
CA THR A 171 14.66 14.85 -7.02
C THR A 171 13.76 15.93 -6.44
N GLU A 172 13.15 16.75 -7.30
CA GLU A 172 12.22 17.81 -6.87
C GLU A 172 11.00 17.25 -6.11
N ASN A 173 10.55 16.04 -6.47
CA ASN A 173 9.48 15.35 -5.74
C ASN A 173 9.84 15.15 -4.26
N MET A 174 11.05 14.65 -3.98
CA MET A 174 11.49 14.44 -2.60
C MET A 174 11.73 15.78 -1.88
N LYS A 175 12.33 16.75 -2.56
CA LYS A 175 12.56 18.07 -1.96
C LYS A 175 11.24 18.73 -1.57
N SER A 176 10.29 18.78 -2.48
CA SER A 176 8.99 19.43 -2.26
C SER A 176 8.13 18.69 -1.25
N PHE A 177 8.17 17.35 -1.23
CA PHE A 177 7.39 16.57 -0.29
C PHE A 177 7.93 16.64 1.13
N PHE A 178 9.25 16.47 1.32
CA PHE A 178 9.86 16.48 2.68
C PHE A 178 10.34 17.87 3.13
N LEU A 179 10.22 18.90 2.31
CA LEU A 179 10.72 20.26 2.56
C LEU A 179 12.22 20.25 2.92
N VAL A 180 13.02 19.65 2.06
CA VAL A 180 14.48 19.55 2.17
C VAL A 180 15.15 19.92 0.85
N ASP A 181 16.35 20.52 0.90
CA ASP A 181 17.06 20.95 -0.31
C ASP A 181 17.94 19.86 -0.93
N GLY A 182 18.16 18.78 -0.19
CA GLY A 182 19.02 17.66 -0.61
C GLY A 182 19.29 16.69 0.53
N TYR A 183 20.19 15.72 0.29
CA TYR A 183 20.69 14.84 1.34
C TYR A 183 21.83 15.55 2.11
N THR A 184 21.48 16.26 3.17
CA THR A 184 22.40 17.03 4.02
C THR A 184 22.24 16.63 5.48
N GLU A 185 23.18 17.01 6.34
CA GLU A 185 23.04 16.78 7.78
C GLU A 185 21.76 17.44 8.34
N ALA A 186 21.42 18.63 7.86
CA ALA A 186 20.20 19.36 8.26
C ALA A 186 18.90 18.67 7.81
N ALA A 187 18.92 17.89 6.71
CA ALA A 187 17.77 17.14 6.22
C ALA A 187 17.50 15.85 6.99
N LYS A 188 18.54 15.22 7.57
CA LYS A 188 18.43 13.92 8.25
C LYS A 188 17.35 13.87 9.35
N PRO A 189 17.23 14.85 10.26
CA PRO A 189 16.17 14.82 11.27
C PRO A 189 14.75 14.81 10.66
N LYS A 190 14.51 15.58 9.60
CA LYS A 190 13.21 15.60 8.89
C LYS A 190 12.93 14.25 8.22
N LEU A 191 13.91 13.70 7.50
CA LEU A 191 13.82 12.38 6.87
C LEU A 191 13.60 11.28 7.92
N ARG A 192 14.29 11.34 9.06
CA ARG A 192 14.12 10.37 10.17
C ARG A 192 12.72 10.46 10.77
N ALA A 193 12.21 11.65 11.02
CA ALA A 193 10.85 11.87 11.51
C ALA A 193 9.76 11.39 10.52
N ALA A 194 10.10 11.33 9.23
CA ALA A 194 9.23 10.81 8.17
C ALA A 194 9.50 9.33 7.84
N SER A 195 10.46 8.67 8.47
CA SER A 195 10.81 7.27 8.20
C SER A 195 9.87 6.30 8.92
N PRO A 196 9.21 5.37 8.21
CA PRO A 196 8.33 4.37 8.82
C PRO A 196 9.01 3.50 9.87
N ASP A 197 10.29 3.11 9.69
CA ASP A 197 11.08 2.30 10.63
C ASP A 197 11.15 2.88 12.04
N THR A 198 11.08 4.22 12.15
CA THR A 198 11.09 4.96 13.43
C THR A 198 9.87 4.62 14.31
N TYR A 199 8.75 4.26 13.69
CA TYR A 199 7.47 4.08 14.36
C TYR A 199 7.08 2.61 14.60
N VAL A 200 7.87 1.65 14.12
CA VAL A 200 7.61 0.23 14.34
C VAL A 200 7.56 -0.10 15.83
N ASN A 201 6.44 -0.68 16.28
CA ASN A 201 6.15 -0.97 17.68
C ASN A 201 5.28 -2.24 17.82
N LYS A 202 4.90 -2.60 19.06
CA LYS A 202 4.10 -3.82 19.34
C LYS A 202 2.69 -3.82 18.72
N LYS A 203 2.17 -2.67 18.28
CA LYS A 203 0.87 -2.56 17.61
C LYS A 203 1.00 -2.71 16.09
N THR A 204 2.21 -2.69 15.55
CA THR A 204 2.47 -2.85 14.09
C THR A 204 1.90 -4.19 13.64
N PRO A 205 1.01 -4.21 12.62
CA PRO A 205 0.34 -5.42 12.17
C PRO A 205 1.26 -6.29 11.31
N PRO A 206 0.84 -7.48 10.86
CA PRO A 206 1.53 -8.23 9.82
C PRO A 206 1.71 -7.45 8.52
N PHE A 207 2.86 -7.63 7.88
CA PHE A 207 3.19 -7.02 6.59
C PHE A 207 3.49 -8.07 5.52
N LEU A 208 2.99 -7.81 4.31
CA LEU A 208 3.45 -8.44 3.08
C LEU A 208 4.21 -7.39 2.25
N ILE A 209 5.45 -7.69 1.90
CA ILE A 209 6.28 -6.84 1.05
C ILE A 209 6.39 -7.52 -0.31
N ILE A 210 6.21 -6.77 -1.39
CA ILE A 210 6.35 -7.25 -2.76
C ILE A 210 7.31 -6.30 -3.49
N HIS A 211 8.44 -6.82 -3.99
CA HIS A 211 9.48 -5.96 -4.53
C HIS A 211 10.27 -6.63 -5.66
N GLY A 212 10.58 -5.87 -6.69
CA GLY A 212 11.36 -6.32 -7.83
C GLY A 212 12.86 -6.17 -7.59
N THR A 213 13.67 -7.17 -7.99
CA THR A 213 15.12 -7.17 -7.75
C THR A 213 15.90 -6.19 -8.62
N LYS A 214 15.31 -5.72 -9.76
CA LYS A 214 15.89 -4.69 -10.64
C LYS A 214 15.25 -3.31 -10.49
N ASP A 215 14.64 -3.05 -9.34
CA ASP A 215 14.08 -1.73 -9.06
C ASP A 215 15.16 -0.69 -8.86
N THR A 216 15.24 0.27 -9.81
CA THR A 216 16.21 1.38 -9.79
C THR A 216 15.66 2.66 -9.18
N GLN A 217 14.35 2.73 -8.87
CA GLN A 217 13.73 3.88 -8.23
C GLN A 217 13.68 3.75 -6.72
N VAL A 218 13.23 2.60 -6.22
CA VAL A 218 13.34 2.23 -4.81
C VAL A 218 14.18 0.97 -4.74
N PRO A 219 15.45 1.06 -4.31
CA PRO A 219 16.34 -0.10 -4.30
C PRO A 219 15.77 -1.26 -3.50
N TYR A 220 15.89 -2.50 -4.01
CA TYR A 220 15.42 -3.74 -3.36
C TYR A 220 15.95 -3.90 -1.93
N GLU A 221 17.09 -3.26 -1.62
CA GLU A 221 17.64 -3.16 -0.28
C GLU A 221 16.63 -2.62 0.73
N GLN A 222 15.70 -1.73 0.34
CA GLN A 222 14.65 -1.23 1.22
C GLN A 222 13.71 -2.35 1.68
N ALA A 223 13.39 -3.33 0.84
CA ALA A 223 12.64 -4.51 1.24
C ALA A 223 13.43 -5.40 2.20
N GLN A 224 14.74 -5.58 1.95
CA GLN A 224 15.62 -6.34 2.83
C GLN A 224 15.74 -5.70 4.22
N LEU A 225 15.91 -4.38 4.29
CA LEU A 225 15.92 -3.62 5.54
C LEU A 225 14.59 -3.75 6.29
N HIS A 226 13.47 -3.67 5.58
CA HIS A 226 12.13 -3.82 6.13
C HIS A 226 11.97 -5.20 6.80
N VAL A 227 12.29 -6.28 6.08
CA VAL A 227 12.23 -7.65 6.61
C VAL A 227 13.16 -7.83 7.82
N ALA A 228 14.41 -7.35 7.73
CA ALA A 228 15.38 -7.47 8.81
C ALA A 228 14.91 -6.77 10.09
N LEU A 229 14.38 -5.54 9.95
CA LEU A 229 13.85 -4.78 11.08
C LEU A 229 12.66 -5.50 11.74
N PHE A 230 11.70 -5.97 10.92
CA PHE A 230 10.48 -6.58 11.44
C PHE A 230 10.78 -7.90 12.14
N LYS A 231 11.64 -8.76 11.56
CA LYS A 231 12.12 -9.98 12.21
C LYS A 231 12.80 -9.68 13.55
N LYS A 232 13.68 -8.65 13.59
CA LYS A 232 14.33 -8.20 14.83
C LYS A 232 13.35 -7.73 15.91
N ARG A 233 12.22 -7.14 15.49
CA ARG A 233 11.17 -6.64 16.40
C ARG A 233 10.09 -7.69 16.71
N GLY A 234 10.16 -8.89 16.13
CA GLY A 234 9.14 -9.93 16.29
C GLY A 234 7.81 -9.61 15.62
N ILE A 235 7.81 -8.75 14.58
CA ILE A 235 6.62 -8.41 13.80
C ILE A 235 6.50 -9.41 12.64
N PRO A 236 5.33 -10.02 12.41
CA PRO A 236 5.12 -10.92 11.28
C PRO A 236 5.33 -10.19 9.95
N VAL A 237 6.19 -10.74 9.10
CA VAL A 237 6.53 -10.17 7.80
C VAL A 237 6.82 -11.28 6.80
N GLU A 238 6.24 -11.16 5.61
CA GLU A 238 6.54 -11.99 4.45
C GLU A 238 7.06 -11.11 3.31
N LEU A 239 7.95 -11.67 2.47
CA LEU A 239 8.52 -10.99 1.30
C LEU A 239 8.28 -11.85 0.07
N ILE A 240 7.62 -11.28 -0.93
CA ILE A 240 7.54 -11.84 -2.28
C ILE A 240 8.53 -11.07 -3.15
N THR A 241 9.56 -11.77 -3.60
CA THR A 241 10.54 -11.23 -4.54
C THR A 241 10.06 -11.46 -5.96
N VAL A 242 9.98 -10.39 -6.74
CA VAL A 242 9.72 -10.46 -8.18
C VAL A 242 11.09 -10.38 -8.87
N GLU A 243 11.60 -11.55 -9.28
CA GLU A 243 12.93 -11.64 -9.89
C GLU A 243 12.97 -10.86 -11.19
N ASP A 244 14.03 -10.10 -11.42
CA ASP A 244 14.19 -9.15 -12.53
C ASP A 244 13.11 -8.05 -12.62
N GLY A 245 12.18 -7.98 -11.67
CA GLY A 245 11.14 -6.96 -11.64
C GLY A 245 11.73 -5.56 -11.50
N VAL A 246 11.34 -4.66 -12.41
CA VAL A 246 11.66 -3.23 -12.34
C VAL A 246 10.60 -2.48 -11.52
N HIS A 247 10.79 -1.18 -11.26
CA HIS A 247 9.81 -0.38 -10.54
C HIS A 247 8.46 -0.28 -11.26
N GLY A 248 7.36 -0.54 -10.52
CA GLY A 248 5.98 -0.35 -10.98
C GLY A 248 5.29 -1.61 -11.51
N VAL A 249 4.16 -1.98 -10.88
CA VAL A 249 3.33 -3.15 -11.26
C VAL A 249 2.91 -3.12 -12.72
N MET A 250 2.67 -1.94 -13.31
CA MET A 250 2.36 -1.81 -14.74
C MET A 250 3.43 -2.43 -15.66
N ASN A 251 4.70 -2.40 -15.24
CA ASN A 251 5.77 -3.02 -15.99
C ASN A 251 5.71 -4.55 -15.85
N TRP A 252 5.26 -5.04 -14.70
CA TRP A 252 5.10 -6.48 -14.46
C TRP A 252 3.88 -7.06 -15.21
N GLU A 253 2.83 -6.26 -15.43
CA GLU A 253 1.67 -6.70 -16.21
C GLU A 253 1.98 -6.98 -17.69
N LYS A 254 3.08 -6.46 -18.22
CA LYS A 254 3.49 -6.66 -19.61
C LYS A 254 4.10 -8.04 -19.88
N ASP A 255 4.46 -8.80 -18.83
CA ASP A 255 5.11 -10.10 -18.95
C ASP A 255 4.66 -11.03 -17.83
N THR A 256 4.07 -12.15 -18.20
CA THR A 256 3.51 -13.14 -17.26
C THR A 256 4.55 -13.75 -16.32
N ARG A 257 5.85 -13.70 -16.66
CA ARG A 257 6.95 -14.13 -15.78
C ARG A 257 6.94 -13.38 -14.45
N PHE A 258 6.46 -12.15 -14.43
CA PHE A 258 6.37 -11.30 -13.23
C PHE A 258 5.08 -11.51 -12.44
N HIS A 259 4.10 -12.29 -12.92
CA HIS A 259 2.82 -12.50 -12.25
C HIS A 259 2.89 -13.43 -11.02
N THR A 260 4.07 -13.90 -10.67
CA THR A 260 4.31 -14.82 -9.54
C THR A 260 3.82 -14.31 -8.19
N TYR A 261 3.64 -13.00 -8.04
CA TYR A 261 3.16 -12.38 -6.80
C TYR A 261 1.63 -12.44 -6.62
N LYS A 262 0.86 -12.58 -7.71
CA LYS A 262 -0.61 -12.37 -7.69
C LYS A 262 -1.34 -13.37 -6.79
N GLN A 263 -1.17 -14.65 -7.03
CA GLN A 263 -1.84 -15.67 -6.23
C GLN A 263 -1.36 -15.69 -4.77
N PRO A 264 -0.05 -15.63 -4.46
CA PRO A 264 0.43 -15.52 -3.08
C PRO A 264 -0.10 -14.28 -2.34
N LEU A 265 -0.27 -13.12 -3.02
CA LEU A 265 -0.89 -11.94 -2.44
C LEU A 265 -2.37 -12.19 -2.05
N ILE A 266 -3.15 -12.79 -2.95
CA ILE A 266 -4.56 -13.13 -2.70
C ILE A 266 -4.66 -14.08 -1.50
N ASP A 267 -3.85 -15.13 -1.48
CA ASP A 267 -3.84 -16.14 -0.43
C ASP A 267 -3.41 -15.54 0.92
N TRP A 268 -2.40 -14.68 0.91
CA TRP A 268 -1.96 -13.97 2.11
C TRP A 268 -3.04 -13.07 2.69
N LEU A 269 -3.72 -12.27 1.86
CA LEU A 269 -4.83 -11.43 2.29
C LEU A 269 -5.97 -12.26 2.90
N ARG A 270 -6.38 -13.35 2.25
CA ARG A 270 -7.43 -14.24 2.73
C ARG A 270 -7.09 -14.93 4.04
N LYS A 271 -5.82 -15.30 4.23
CA LYS A 271 -5.32 -15.93 5.47
C LYS A 271 -5.24 -14.93 6.62
N THR A 272 -4.86 -13.68 6.32
CA THR A 272 -4.57 -12.66 7.34
C THR A 272 -5.82 -11.90 7.77
N LEU A 273 -6.76 -11.73 6.86
CA LEU A 273 -8.04 -11.03 7.06
C LEU A 273 -9.22 -12.00 7.01
#